data_f1235ce493866c1467a31fc4349a53b8
#
_entry.id   f1235ce493866c1467a31fc4349a53b8
#
_cell.length_a   1.000
_cell.length_b   1.000
_cell.length_c   1.000
_cell.angle_alpha   90.00
_cell.angle_beta   90.00
_cell.angle_gamma   90.00
#
_symmetry.space_group_name_H-M   'P 1'
#
loop_
_entity.id
_entity.type
_entity.pdbx_description
1 polymer ?
#
loop_
_entity_poly.entity_id
_entity_poly.type
_entity_poly.pdbx_seq_one_letter_code
_entity_poly.pdbx_strand_id
1 'polypeptide(L)'
;MARRARSIAGRVVLLAAVGAVLAGFLLGASWFLRSPRFAVTAVEVSGQSRLTREEIEAAAGIRPGVNLFTLNTRDVVARLEALPLIRRAEVIRRLPNRVTVLVEERRPFTLVHAGKLHWIDEQGVDLGPESRAVALAAPVLSGFRADDLGPGHKNPGDRAALGISLLRLLLRSESPLLAKISEVDVSRAEGPVLYTVDGVEVRLGRDDWEARLARLQGVLAQLEASGEAVTSVDLRFRDQVVLQPAVK
;
A
#
# COMPACT_ATOMS: atom_id res chain seq x y z
N MET A 1 -74.88 15.72 -4.51
CA MET A 1 -73.60 16.27 -4.88
C MET A 1 -72.86 16.89 -3.69
N ALA A 2 -73.52 17.54 -2.72
CA ALA A 2 -72.86 18.21 -1.56
C ALA A 2 -72.08 17.31 -0.59
N ARG A 3 -72.45 16.04 -0.41
CA ARG A 3 -71.65 15.13 0.51
C ARG A 3 -70.29 14.70 -0.05
N ARG A 4 -70.13 14.53 -1.38
CA ARG A 4 -68.88 14.20 -2.02
C ARG A 4 -67.92 15.37 -1.97
N ALA A 5 -68.34 16.60 -2.14
CA ALA A 5 -67.51 17.79 -2.07
C ALA A 5 -66.94 18.03 -0.66
N ARG A 6 -67.74 17.78 0.40
CA ARG A 6 -67.28 17.86 1.80
C ARG A 6 -66.23 16.82 2.13
N SER A 7 -66.32 15.60 1.59
CA SER A 7 -65.30 14.56 1.82
C SER A 7 -63.99 14.84 1.09
N ILE A 8 -64.01 15.48 -0.09
CA ILE A 8 -62.81 15.88 -0.83
C ILE A 8 -62.15 17.07 -0.12
N ALA A 9 -62.90 18.07 0.31
CA ALA A 9 -62.39 19.20 1.06
C ALA A 9 -61.70 18.74 2.40
N GLY A 10 -62.33 17.81 3.12
CA GLY A 10 -61.73 17.25 4.35
C GLY A 10 -60.43 16.51 4.09
N ARG A 11 -60.34 15.74 2.98
CA ARG A 11 -59.09 15.07 2.60
C ARG A 11 -57.98 16.05 2.21
N VAL A 12 -58.33 17.12 1.49
CA VAL A 12 -57.36 18.17 1.09
C VAL A 12 -56.83 18.90 2.34
N VAL A 13 -57.70 19.24 3.29
CA VAL A 13 -57.29 19.88 4.54
C VAL A 13 -56.42 18.94 5.37
N LEU A 14 -56.74 17.66 5.46
CA LEU A 14 -55.92 16.68 6.15
C LEU A 14 -54.55 16.53 5.51
N LEU A 15 -54.46 16.44 4.17
CA LEU A 15 -53.20 16.36 3.44
C LEU A 15 -52.35 17.62 3.62
N ALA A 16 -52.96 18.80 3.62
CA ALA A 16 -52.31 20.07 3.87
C ALA A 16 -51.76 20.15 5.30
N ALA A 17 -52.55 19.69 6.30
CA ALA A 17 -52.11 19.63 7.68
C ALA A 17 -50.92 18.68 7.89
N VAL A 18 -50.99 17.48 7.29
CA VAL A 18 -49.85 16.52 7.34
C VAL A 18 -48.64 17.11 6.64
N GLY A 19 -48.80 17.75 5.49
CA GLY A 19 -47.70 18.43 4.78
C GLY A 19 -47.05 19.53 5.64
N ALA A 20 -47.88 20.35 6.32
CA ALA A 20 -47.37 21.41 7.20
C ALA A 20 -46.60 20.84 8.41
N VAL A 21 -47.08 19.76 9.03
CA VAL A 21 -46.40 19.09 10.14
C VAL A 21 -45.06 18.49 9.67
N LEU A 22 -45.04 17.83 8.52
CA LEU A 22 -43.82 17.29 7.93
C LEU A 22 -42.81 18.39 7.60
N ALA A 23 -43.27 19.47 6.98
CA ALA A 23 -42.42 20.62 6.69
C ALA A 23 -41.85 21.25 7.97
N GLY A 24 -42.69 21.45 8.99
CA GLY A 24 -42.24 21.96 10.31
C GLY A 24 -41.17 21.04 10.95
N PHE A 25 -41.40 19.74 10.90
CA PHE A 25 -40.45 18.76 11.42
C PHE A 25 -39.12 18.80 10.67
N LEU A 26 -39.14 18.84 9.34
CA LEU A 26 -37.92 18.92 8.51
C LEU A 26 -37.16 20.21 8.73
N LEU A 27 -37.84 21.34 8.85
CA LEU A 27 -37.22 22.63 9.18
C LEU A 27 -36.60 22.62 10.56
N GLY A 28 -37.32 22.13 11.56
CA GLY A 28 -36.83 22.02 12.93
C GLY A 28 -35.61 21.06 13.02
N ALA A 29 -35.68 19.90 12.37
CA ALA A 29 -34.58 18.96 12.30
C ALA A 29 -33.37 19.57 11.58
N SER A 30 -33.57 20.28 10.45
CA SER A 30 -32.48 20.94 9.73
C SER A 30 -31.80 22.04 10.56
N TRP A 31 -32.58 22.82 11.30
CA TRP A 31 -32.10 23.85 12.20
C TRP A 31 -31.29 23.22 13.36
N PHE A 32 -31.80 22.17 13.96
CA PHE A 32 -31.13 21.44 15.04
C PHE A 32 -29.79 20.83 14.56
N LEU A 33 -29.79 20.14 13.43
CA LEU A 33 -28.58 19.53 12.86
C LEU A 33 -27.51 20.56 12.45
N ARG A 34 -27.91 21.78 12.11
CA ARG A 34 -26.99 22.91 11.82
C ARG A 34 -26.52 23.67 13.06
N SER A 35 -26.94 23.25 14.25
CA SER A 35 -26.53 23.88 15.50
C SER A 35 -25.02 23.94 15.66
N PRO A 36 -24.45 25.03 16.20
CA PRO A 36 -23.02 25.15 16.54
C PRO A 36 -22.51 24.06 17.51
N ARG A 37 -23.41 23.37 18.22
CA ARG A 37 -23.07 22.23 19.07
C ARG A 37 -22.42 21.08 18.30
N PHE A 38 -22.70 20.97 17.01
CA PHE A 38 -22.14 19.94 16.13
C PHE A 38 -20.98 20.44 15.27
N ALA A 39 -20.47 21.63 15.56
CA ALA A 39 -19.27 22.14 14.95
C ALA A 39 -18.04 21.37 15.45
N VAL A 40 -17.25 20.81 14.55
CA VAL A 40 -16.04 20.03 14.90
C VAL A 40 -15.05 20.92 15.65
N THR A 41 -14.73 20.52 16.89
CA THR A 41 -13.79 21.22 17.77
C THR A 41 -12.48 20.45 17.94
N ALA A 42 -12.50 19.14 17.75
CA ALA A 42 -11.31 18.30 17.90
C ALA A 42 -11.29 17.16 16.85
N VAL A 43 -10.10 16.90 16.34
CA VAL A 43 -9.79 15.73 15.52
C VAL A 43 -8.83 14.86 16.32
N GLU A 44 -9.21 13.61 16.52
CA GLU A 44 -8.39 12.60 17.21
C GLU A 44 -7.82 11.66 16.16
N VAL A 45 -6.48 11.55 16.08
CA VAL A 45 -5.79 10.65 15.13
C VAL A 45 -5.22 9.47 15.91
N SER A 46 -5.38 8.26 15.34
CA SER A 46 -4.85 7.02 15.91
C SER A 46 -4.37 6.07 14.82
N GLY A 47 -3.40 5.22 15.16
CA GLY A 47 -2.84 4.20 14.27
C GLY A 47 -1.61 4.66 13.48
N GLN A 48 -1.19 5.92 13.65
CA GLN A 48 0.02 6.46 13.03
C GLN A 48 1.28 5.94 13.74
N SER A 49 2.36 5.76 12.97
CA SER A 49 3.67 5.38 13.49
C SER A 49 4.81 6.15 12.83
N ARG A 50 4.73 6.40 11.53
CA ARG A 50 5.74 7.13 10.73
C ARG A 50 5.29 8.54 10.38
N LEU A 51 3.99 8.71 10.11
CA LEU A 51 3.40 10.02 9.88
C LEU A 51 3.13 10.71 11.21
N THR A 52 3.32 12.01 11.24
CA THR A 52 2.94 12.83 12.38
C THR A 52 1.43 13.06 12.39
N ARG A 53 0.91 13.37 13.56
CA ARG A 53 -0.50 13.73 13.71
C ARG A 53 -0.86 14.94 12.85
N GLU A 54 0.02 15.92 12.81
CA GLU A 54 -0.13 17.17 12.09
C GLU A 54 -0.22 16.93 10.57
N GLU A 55 0.60 16.03 10.03
CA GLU A 55 0.55 15.64 8.61
C GLU A 55 -0.78 14.98 8.25
N ILE A 56 -1.30 14.11 9.12
CA ILE A 56 -2.58 13.43 8.91
C ILE A 56 -3.73 14.43 9.02
N GLU A 57 -3.73 15.32 10.00
CA GLU A 57 -4.76 16.36 10.17
C GLU A 57 -4.75 17.33 8.97
N ALA A 58 -3.58 17.72 8.49
CA ALA A 58 -3.43 18.58 7.30
C ALA A 58 -3.99 17.88 6.05
N ALA A 59 -3.64 16.60 5.83
CA ALA A 59 -4.15 15.82 4.71
C ALA A 59 -5.67 15.57 4.80
N ALA A 60 -6.19 15.31 6.00
CA ALA A 60 -7.62 15.18 6.25
C ALA A 60 -8.40 16.44 5.83
N GLY A 61 -7.78 17.61 6.00
CA GLY A 61 -8.38 18.89 5.59
C GLY A 61 -9.69 19.22 6.31
N ILE A 62 -9.85 18.75 7.53
CA ILE A 62 -11.02 19.00 8.37
C ILE A 62 -10.84 20.37 9.03
N ARG A 63 -11.61 21.36 8.56
CA ARG A 63 -11.55 22.70 9.13
C ARG A 63 -12.29 22.76 10.47
N PRO A 64 -11.72 23.40 11.50
CA PRO A 64 -12.44 23.70 12.74
C PRO A 64 -13.74 24.45 12.42
N GLY A 65 -14.82 24.12 13.16
CA GLY A 65 -16.12 24.74 12.95
C GLY A 65 -17.00 24.13 11.87
N VAL A 66 -16.48 23.21 11.04
CA VAL A 66 -17.32 22.44 10.09
C VAL A 66 -18.34 21.62 10.87
N ASN A 67 -19.60 21.63 10.42
CA ASN A 67 -20.62 20.85 11.05
C ASN A 67 -20.40 19.34 10.81
N LEU A 68 -20.47 18.56 11.88
CA LEU A 68 -20.19 17.11 11.87
C LEU A 68 -21.06 16.33 10.88
N PHE A 69 -22.33 16.76 10.69
CA PHE A 69 -23.28 16.08 9.78
C PHE A 69 -23.05 16.45 8.31
N THR A 70 -22.51 17.63 8.05
CA THR A 70 -22.20 18.07 6.67
C THR A 70 -20.78 17.65 6.22
N LEU A 71 -19.95 17.19 7.15
CA LEU A 71 -18.61 16.69 6.83
C LEU A 71 -18.72 15.45 5.96
N ASN A 72 -18.20 15.50 4.73
CA ASN A 72 -18.12 14.33 3.87
C ASN A 72 -16.94 13.43 4.29
N THR A 73 -17.23 12.38 5.05
CA THR A 73 -16.17 11.47 5.54
C THR A 73 -15.51 10.68 4.41
N ARG A 74 -16.20 10.42 3.30
CA ARG A 74 -15.62 9.72 2.14
C ARG A 74 -14.54 10.54 1.46
N ASP A 75 -14.75 11.86 1.32
CA ASP A 75 -13.74 12.75 0.73
C ASP A 75 -12.51 12.86 1.66
N VAL A 76 -12.72 12.84 2.97
CA VAL A 76 -11.61 12.83 3.94
C VAL A 76 -10.81 11.53 3.81
N VAL A 77 -11.48 10.39 3.77
CA VAL A 77 -10.84 9.08 3.57
C VAL A 77 -10.06 9.07 2.26
N ALA A 78 -10.66 9.53 1.16
CA ALA A 78 -9.99 9.58 -0.15
C ALA A 78 -8.71 10.44 -0.13
N ARG A 79 -8.74 11.59 0.57
CA ARG A 79 -7.54 12.43 0.72
C ARG A 79 -6.45 11.76 1.56
N LEU A 80 -6.83 11.07 2.63
CA LEU A 80 -5.90 10.35 3.49
C LEU A 80 -5.27 9.17 2.74
N GLU A 81 -6.08 8.37 2.03
CA GLU A 81 -5.61 7.22 1.25
C GLU A 81 -4.85 7.61 -0.04
N ALA A 82 -4.84 8.90 -0.40
CA ALA A 82 -3.95 9.43 -1.43
C ALA A 82 -2.50 9.59 -0.93
N LEU A 83 -2.27 9.60 0.39
CA LEU A 83 -0.91 9.59 0.92
C LEU A 83 -0.27 8.22 0.71
N PRO A 84 0.95 8.15 0.15
CA PRO A 84 1.62 6.89 -0.16
C PRO A 84 1.78 5.96 1.05
N LEU A 85 2.02 6.53 2.22
CA LEU A 85 2.22 5.78 3.47
C LEU A 85 0.92 5.27 4.09
N ILE A 86 -0.25 5.73 3.68
CA ILE A 86 -1.52 5.28 4.23
C ILE A 86 -2.09 4.16 3.36
N ARG A 87 -2.26 2.99 3.97
CA ARG A 87 -2.90 1.84 3.35
C ARG A 87 -4.42 1.94 3.38
N ARG A 88 -4.96 2.36 4.53
CA ARG A 88 -6.38 2.48 4.80
C ARG A 88 -6.65 3.57 5.82
N ALA A 89 -7.74 4.29 5.63
CA ALA A 89 -8.21 5.27 6.59
C ALA A 89 -9.70 5.05 6.90
N GLU A 90 -10.08 5.32 8.13
CA GLU A 90 -11.47 5.34 8.58
C GLU A 90 -11.74 6.65 9.32
N VAL A 91 -12.88 7.27 9.02
CA VAL A 91 -13.28 8.55 9.63
C VAL A 91 -14.61 8.37 10.35
N ILE A 92 -14.57 8.46 11.65
CA ILE A 92 -15.71 8.23 12.55
C ILE A 92 -16.15 9.54 13.17
N ARG A 93 -17.45 9.85 13.03
CA ARG A 93 -18.06 10.99 13.72
C ARG A 93 -18.34 10.63 15.16
N ARG A 94 -17.79 11.39 16.10
CA ARG A 94 -18.05 11.27 17.54
C ARG A 94 -18.88 12.45 18.00
N LEU A 95 -20.15 12.20 18.29
CA LEU A 95 -21.04 13.22 18.81
C LEU A 95 -20.56 13.71 20.19
N PRO A 96 -20.75 15.00 20.52
CA PRO A 96 -21.44 15.99 19.68
C PRO A 96 -20.56 16.68 18.62
N ASN A 97 -19.23 16.75 18.79
CA ASN A 97 -18.38 17.70 18.05
C ASN A 97 -16.95 17.21 17.78
N ARG A 98 -16.71 15.89 17.77
CA ARG A 98 -15.41 15.28 17.54
C ARG A 98 -15.40 14.40 16.29
N VAL A 99 -14.22 14.29 15.70
CA VAL A 99 -13.95 13.34 14.61
C VAL A 99 -12.77 12.48 15.02
N THR A 100 -12.92 11.16 14.92
CA THR A 100 -11.80 10.22 15.09
C THR A 100 -11.37 9.75 13.70
N VAL A 101 -10.08 9.91 13.41
CA VAL A 101 -9.41 9.43 12.20
C VAL A 101 -8.54 8.24 12.60
N LEU A 102 -8.87 7.07 12.08
CA LEU A 102 -8.08 5.86 12.26
C LEU A 102 -7.30 5.63 10.98
N VAL A 103 -5.99 5.46 11.07
CA VAL A 103 -5.12 5.18 9.92
C VAL A 103 -4.39 3.86 10.10
N GLU A 104 -4.24 3.14 9.01
CA GLU A 104 -3.37 1.98 8.90
C GLU A 104 -2.25 2.35 7.95
N GLU A 105 -1.02 2.45 8.46
CA GLU A 105 0.14 2.77 7.63
C GLU A 105 0.68 1.53 6.90
N ARG A 106 1.23 1.76 5.69
CA ARG A 106 1.94 0.74 4.92
C ARG A 106 3.27 0.43 5.56
N ARG A 107 3.64 -0.84 5.55
CA ARG A 107 4.94 -1.29 6.04
C ARG A 107 5.91 -1.45 4.88
N PRO A 108 7.11 -0.86 4.96
CA PRO A 108 8.15 -1.11 3.97
C PRO A 108 8.49 -2.60 3.93
N PHE A 109 8.62 -3.13 2.72
CA PHE A 109 8.98 -4.52 2.49
C PHE A 109 10.41 -4.66 1.97
N THR A 110 10.75 -3.95 0.89
CA THR A 110 12.12 -3.93 0.34
C THR A 110 12.39 -2.62 -0.39
N LEU A 111 13.64 -2.41 -0.78
CA LEU A 111 14.05 -1.32 -1.66
C LEU A 111 14.02 -1.75 -3.12
N VAL A 112 13.64 -0.81 -3.97
CA VAL A 112 13.73 -0.89 -5.43
C VAL A 112 14.70 0.15 -5.93
N HIS A 113 15.60 -0.24 -6.83
CA HIS A 113 16.49 0.67 -7.53
C HIS A 113 15.89 1.06 -8.89
N ALA A 114 15.47 2.33 -9.01
CA ALA A 114 14.96 2.93 -10.23
C ALA A 114 15.59 4.32 -10.45
N GLY A 115 16.90 4.35 -10.68
CA GLY A 115 17.71 5.58 -10.67
C GLY A 115 18.01 6.08 -9.25
N LYS A 116 17.07 5.96 -8.34
CA LYS A 116 17.21 6.15 -6.89
C LYS A 116 16.64 4.94 -6.16
N LEU A 117 16.97 4.81 -4.88
CA LEU A 117 16.37 3.80 -4.03
C LEU A 117 15.02 4.28 -3.52
N HIS A 118 13.99 3.45 -3.69
CA HIS A 118 12.63 3.69 -3.23
C HIS A 118 12.17 2.54 -2.34
N TRP A 119 11.48 2.85 -1.25
CA TRP A 119 10.80 1.84 -0.48
C TRP A 119 9.51 1.41 -1.19
N ILE A 120 9.28 0.10 -1.25
CA ILE A 120 8.00 -0.46 -1.66
C ILE A 120 7.44 -1.34 -0.52
N ASP A 121 6.10 -1.43 -0.49
CA ASP A 121 5.42 -2.39 0.38
C ASP A 121 5.28 -3.78 -0.29
N GLU A 122 4.64 -4.71 0.41
CA GLU A 122 4.37 -6.05 -0.13
C GLU A 122 3.44 -6.06 -1.35
N GLN A 123 2.63 -5.02 -1.55
CA GLN A 123 1.79 -4.86 -2.73
C GLN A 123 2.51 -4.15 -3.88
N GLY A 124 3.77 -3.75 -3.66
CA GLY A 124 4.57 -3.02 -4.64
C GLY A 124 4.24 -1.54 -4.74
N VAL A 125 3.53 -0.99 -3.76
CA VAL A 125 3.25 0.45 -3.72
C VAL A 125 4.51 1.20 -3.32
N ASP A 126 4.86 2.23 -4.11
CA ASP A 126 5.99 3.11 -3.81
C ASP A 126 5.68 4.00 -2.59
N LEU A 127 6.47 3.87 -1.55
CA LEU A 127 6.38 4.63 -0.30
C LEU A 127 7.26 5.88 -0.30
N GLY A 128 8.00 6.10 -1.37
CA GLY A 128 8.90 7.23 -1.53
C GLY A 128 10.38 6.86 -1.51
N PRO A 129 11.24 7.84 -1.84
CA PRO A 129 12.67 7.64 -1.93
C PRO A 129 13.31 7.43 -0.55
N GLU A 130 14.31 6.55 -0.49
CA GLU A 130 15.20 6.42 0.66
C GLU A 130 16.44 7.31 0.45
N SER A 131 16.67 8.19 1.39
CA SER A 131 17.80 9.13 1.36
C SER A 131 18.95 8.75 2.28
N ARG A 132 18.81 7.71 3.10
CA ARG A 132 19.81 7.27 4.08
C ARG A 132 20.46 5.97 3.63
N ALA A 133 21.72 5.77 4.02
CA ALA A 133 22.33 4.46 3.90
C ALA A 133 21.67 3.51 4.91
N VAL A 134 20.92 2.55 4.40
CA VAL A 134 20.19 1.56 5.22
C VAL A 134 20.83 0.21 5.02
N ALA A 135 21.18 -0.45 6.13
CA ALA A 135 21.50 -1.87 6.10
C ALA A 135 20.20 -2.65 5.90
N LEU A 136 20.07 -3.31 4.76
CA LEU A 136 18.90 -4.09 4.43
C LEU A 136 19.06 -5.53 4.93
N ALA A 137 17.97 -6.05 5.50
CA ALA A 137 17.85 -7.47 5.79
C ALA A 137 17.33 -8.29 4.58
N ALA A 138 17.03 -7.63 3.46
CA ALA A 138 16.50 -8.24 2.25
C ALA A 138 17.22 -7.70 1.01
N PRO A 139 17.33 -8.48 -0.08
CA PRO A 139 17.89 -8.04 -1.35
C PRO A 139 17.17 -6.84 -1.94
N VAL A 140 17.90 -5.98 -2.65
CA VAL A 140 17.33 -4.87 -3.41
C VAL A 140 16.73 -5.41 -4.71
N LEU A 141 15.55 -4.92 -5.08
CA LEU A 141 15.00 -5.18 -6.42
C LEU A 141 15.55 -4.16 -7.42
N SER A 142 15.97 -4.63 -8.58
CA SER A 142 16.43 -3.79 -9.69
C SER A 142 15.79 -4.18 -11.02
N GLY A 143 16.15 -3.45 -12.07
CA GLY A 143 15.57 -3.65 -13.39
C GLY A 143 14.35 -2.77 -13.68
N PHE A 144 14.16 -1.71 -12.88
CA PHE A 144 13.12 -0.71 -13.02
C PHE A 144 13.66 0.58 -13.65
N ARG A 145 12.77 1.27 -14.35
CA ARG A 145 13.03 2.62 -14.85
C ARG A 145 12.54 3.64 -13.85
N ALA A 146 13.09 4.84 -13.88
CA ALA A 146 12.65 5.92 -13.01
C ALA A 146 11.15 6.23 -13.13
N ASP A 147 10.59 6.05 -14.33
CA ASP A 147 9.17 6.28 -14.63
C ASP A 147 8.25 5.13 -14.16
N ASP A 148 8.81 3.99 -13.80
CA ASP A 148 8.04 2.84 -13.29
C ASP A 148 7.59 3.04 -11.83
N LEU A 149 8.19 4.00 -11.14
CA LEU A 149 7.92 4.32 -9.75
C LEU A 149 7.48 5.78 -9.57
N GLY A 150 6.61 6.01 -8.61
CA GLY A 150 6.17 7.34 -8.21
C GLY A 150 5.36 7.24 -6.92
N PRO A 151 5.41 8.23 -6.03
CA PRO A 151 4.74 8.18 -4.74
C PRO A 151 3.26 7.80 -4.87
N GLY A 152 2.87 6.70 -4.24
CA GLY A 152 1.50 6.18 -4.31
C GLY A 152 1.16 5.42 -5.61
N HIS A 153 2.12 5.17 -6.49
CA HIS A 153 1.92 4.26 -7.63
C HIS A 153 1.49 2.88 -7.12
N LYS A 154 0.23 2.52 -7.41
CA LYS A 154 -0.40 1.29 -6.90
C LYS A 154 -0.18 0.06 -7.80
N ASN A 155 0.51 0.24 -8.91
CA ASN A 155 0.74 -0.86 -9.86
C ASN A 155 2.14 -0.77 -10.47
N PRO A 156 3.15 -1.29 -9.79
CA PRO A 156 4.53 -1.31 -10.28
C PRO A 156 4.75 -2.28 -11.46
N GLY A 157 3.68 -2.85 -12.00
CA GLY A 157 3.71 -3.77 -13.13
C GLY A 157 4.12 -5.20 -12.76
N ASP A 158 4.09 -6.07 -13.77
CA ASP A 158 4.38 -7.51 -13.61
C ASP A 158 5.79 -7.78 -13.07
N ARG A 159 6.76 -6.91 -13.37
CA ARG A 159 8.15 -7.05 -12.90
C ARG A 159 8.28 -6.96 -11.38
N ALA A 160 7.62 -5.97 -10.77
CA ALA A 160 7.67 -5.85 -9.33
C ALA A 160 6.91 -6.99 -8.64
N ALA A 161 5.76 -7.39 -9.20
CA ALA A 161 5.03 -8.56 -8.71
C ALA A 161 5.90 -9.82 -8.73
N LEU A 162 6.67 -10.01 -9.80
CA LEU A 162 7.60 -11.11 -9.96
C LEU A 162 8.73 -11.05 -8.92
N GLY A 163 9.39 -9.91 -8.78
CA GLY A 163 10.46 -9.71 -7.80
C GLY A 163 9.97 -9.86 -6.35
N ILE A 164 8.83 -9.29 -6.02
CA ILE A 164 8.20 -9.44 -4.69
C ILE A 164 7.85 -10.89 -4.40
N SER A 165 7.34 -11.64 -5.39
CA SER A 165 7.01 -13.05 -5.22
C SER A 165 8.24 -13.89 -4.93
N LEU A 166 9.35 -13.62 -5.63
CA LEU A 166 10.63 -14.29 -5.40
C LEU A 166 11.21 -13.94 -4.03
N LEU A 167 11.17 -12.66 -3.63
CA LEU A 167 11.62 -12.25 -2.29
C LEU A 167 10.79 -12.89 -1.17
N ARG A 168 9.47 -12.99 -1.35
CA ARG A 168 8.62 -13.71 -0.38
C ARG A 168 8.99 -15.17 -0.26
N LEU A 169 9.33 -15.82 -1.38
CA LEU A 169 9.77 -17.21 -1.37
C LEU A 169 11.08 -17.36 -0.57
N LEU A 170 12.06 -16.48 -0.81
CA LEU A 170 13.32 -16.45 -0.09
C LEU A 170 13.13 -16.22 1.43
N LEU A 171 12.22 -15.31 1.79
CA LEU A 171 11.91 -14.98 3.18
C LEU A 171 11.17 -16.13 3.91
N ARG A 172 10.23 -16.83 3.22
CA ARG A 172 9.46 -17.92 3.82
C ARG A 172 10.29 -19.15 4.10
N SER A 173 11.29 -19.43 3.28
CA SER A 173 12.12 -20.61 3.40
C SER A 173 13.15 -20.52 4.53
N GLU A 174 13.21 -19.38 5.25
CA GLU A 174 14.31 -19.09 6.20
C GLU A 174 15.69 -19.47 5.62
N SER A 175 15.79 -19.37 4.31
CA SER A 175 16.91 -19.86 3.54
C SER A 175 18.17 -19.06 3.87
N PRO A 176 19.30 -19.73 4.12
CA PRO A 176 20.58 -19.06 4.24
C PRO A 176 20.99 -18.27 2.99
N LEU A 177 20.30 -18.52 1.85
CA LEU A 177 20.47 -17.73 0.61
C LEU A 177 20.12 -16.25 0.80
N LEU A 178 19.18 -15.91 1.69
CA LEU A 178 18.76 -14.53 1.88
C LEU A 178 19.95 -13.63 2.28
N ALA A 179 20.83 -14.13 3.15
CA ALA A 179 22.04 -13.41 3.55
C ALA A 179 23.14 -13.36 2.47
N LYS A 180 23.06 -14.25 1.47
CA LYS A 180 24.02 -14.35 0.37
C LYS A 180 23.64 -13.59 -0.87
N ILE A 181 22.36 -13.17 -0.99
CA ILE A 181 21.84 -12.43 -2.15
C ILE A 181 21.74 -10.95 -1.81
N SER A 182 22.38 -10.10 -2.61
CA SER A 182 22.35 -8.64 -2.48
C SER A 182 21.29 -7.98 -3.34
N GLU A 183 21.00 -8.56 -4.52
CA GLU A 183 20.14 -7.95 -5.52
C GLU A 183 19.33 -9.00 -6.30
N VAL A 184 18.12 -8.62 -6.70
CA VAL A 184 17.24 -9.37 -7.59
C VAL A 184 16.90 -8.48 -8.77
N ASP A 185 17.51 -8.74 -9.94
CA ASP A 185 17.22 -8.03 -11.19
C ASP A 185 16.07 -8.70 -11.95
N VAL A 186 15.01 -7.95 -12.20
CA VAL A 186 13.81 -8.37 -12.91
C VAL A 186 13.72 -7.77 -14.33
N SER A 187 14.79 -7.20 -14.85
CA SER A 187 14.80 -6.57 -16.18
C SER A 187 14.74 -7.58 -17.33
N ARG A 188 15.28 -8.78 -17.11
CA ARG A 188 15.49 -9.76 -18.18
C ARG A 188 14.24 -10.55 -18.52
N ALA A 189 14.00 -10.73 -19.81
CA ALA A 189 12.84 -11.47 -20.33
C ALA A 189 12.89 -12.96 -19.98
N GLU A 190 14.08 -13.53 -19.79
CA GLU A 190 14.30 -14.94 -19.48
C GLU A 190 13.99 -15.30 -18.02
N GLY A 191 13.71 -14.30 -17.17
CA GLY A 191 13.41 -14.45 -15.76
C GLY A 191 14.38 -13.70 -14.85
N PRO A 192 14.16 -13.75 -13.52
CA PRO A 192 14.99 -13.05 -12.56
C PRO A 192 16.45 -13.52 -12.59
N VAL A 193 17.32 -12.55 -12.34
CA VAL A 193 18.74 -12.78 -12.10
C VAL A 193 19.04 -12.34 -10.68
N LEU A 194 19.70 -13.20 -9.92
CA LEU A 194 20.14 -12.88 -8.56
C LEU A 194 21.62 -12.50 -8.61
N TYR A 195 22.02 -11.53 -7.84
CA TYR A 195 23.44 -11.23 -7.58
C TYR A 195 23.74 -11.55 -6.13
N THR A 196 24.79 -12.33 -5.91
CA THR A 196 25.27 -12.61 -4.56
C THR A 196 26.04 -11.43 -4.01
N VAL A 197 26.27 -11.40 -2.69
CA VAL A 197 27.14 -10.40 -2.05
C VAL A 197 28.58 -10.44 -2.56
N ASP A 198 29.02 -11.60 -3.05
CA ASP A 198 30.35 -11.82 -3.64
C ASP A 198 30.38 -11.50 -5.14
N GLY A 199 29.27 -11.00 -5.71
CA GLY A 199 29.19 -10.58 -7.11
C GLY A 199 28.94 -11.68 -8.15
N VAL A 200 28.54 -12.89 -7.72
CA VAL A 200 28.20 -13.98 -8.63
C VAL A 200 26.82 -13.74 -9.26
N GLU A 201 26.71 -13.76 -10.59
CA GLU A 201 25.45 -13.69 -11.33
C GLU A 201 24.76 -15.06 -11.34
N VAL A 202 23.51 -15.13 -10.85
CA VAL A 202 22.72 -16.38 -10.84
C VAL A 202 21.49 -16.22 -11.71
N ARG A 203 21.42 -16.93 -12.82
CA ARG A 203 20.27 -16.95 -13.76
C ARG A 203 19.25 -17.96 -13.29
N LEU A 204 18.13 -17.48 -12.73
CA LEU A 204 17.13 -18.34 -12.10
C LEU A 204 16.10 -18.88 -13.10
N GLY A 205 15.75 -18.11 -14.15
CA GLY A 205 14.66 -18.45 -15.07
C GLY A 205 13.28 -18.13 -14.49
N ARG A 206 12.21 -18.55 -15.21
CA ARG A 206 10.83 -18.12 -14.92
C ARG A 206 10.01 -19.08 -14.06
N ASP A 207 10.42 -20.31 -13.96
CA ASP A 207 9.66 -21.42 -13.39
C ASP A 207 10.46 -22.16 -12.29
N ASP A 208 9.79 -23.02 -11.54
CA ASP A 208 10.38 -23.94 -10.56
C ASP A 208 11.36 -23.30 -9.56
N TRP A 209 11.08 -22.08 -9.11
CA TRP A 209 12.00 -21.31 -8.27
C TRP A 209 12.38 -22.01 -6.97
N GLU A 210 11.45 -22.73 -6.33
CA GLU A 210 11.75 -23.48 -5.10
C GLU A 210 12.83 -24.52 -5.34
N ALA A 211 12.69 -25.32 -6.38
CA ALA A 211 13.67 -26.36 -6.72
C ALA A 211 15.01 -25.74 -7.15
N ARG A 212 14.97 -24.63 -7.89
CA ARG A 212 16.19 -23.95 -8.35
C ARG A 212 16.94 -23.24 -7.20
N LEU A 213 16.23 -22.65 -6.26
CA LEU A 213 16.85 -22.05 -5.07
C LEU A 213 17.44 -23.11 -4.16
N ALA A 214 16.78 -24.26 -3.98
CA ALA A 214 17.35 -25.39 -3.24
C ALA A 214 18.64 -25.91 -3.90
N ARG A 215 18.65 -26.01 -5.24
CA ARG A 215 19.85 -26.38 -6.02
C ARG A 215 20.96 -25.33 -5.90
N LEU A 216 20.62 -24.04 -5.97
CA LEU A 216 21.56 -22.94 -5.76
C LEU A 216 22.28 -23.04 -4.41
N GLN A 217 21.51 -23.33 -3.35
CA GLN A 217 22.08 -23.51 -2.02
C GLN A 217 23.14 -24.60 -1.98
N GLY A 218 22.88 -25.74 -2.62
CA GLY A 218 23.84 -26.84 -2.74
C GLY A 218 25.09 -26.43 -3.54
N VAL A 219 24.90 -25.74 -4.67
CA VAL A 219 26.02 -25.28 -5.51
C VAL A 219 26.88 -24.27 -4.79
N LEU A 220 26.31 -23.26 -4.13
CA LEU A 220 27.09 -22.28 -3.37
C LEU A 220 27.87 -22.90 -2.21
N ALA A 221 27.26 -23.87 -1.50
CA ALA A 221 27.97 -24.60 -0.45
C ALA A 221 29.17 -25.43 -1.00
N GLN A 222 29.00 -26.04 -2.18
CA GLN A 222 30.08 -26.78 -2.83
C GLN A 222 31.21 -25.87 -3.29
N LEU A 223 30.88 -24.70 -3.89
CA LEU A 223 31.88 -23.70 -4.31
C LEU A 223 32.66 -23.15 -3.12
N GLU A 224 32.00 -22.88 -2.01
CA GLU A 224 32.65 -22.46 -0.77
C GLU A 224 33.62 -23.54 -0.23
N ALA A 225 33.23 -24.81 -0.30
CA ALA A 225 34.05 -25.92 0.17
C ALA A 225 35.26 -26.20 -0.75
N SER A 226 35.10 -26.04 -2.07
CA SER A 226 36.18 -26.26 -3.05
C SER A 226 37.13 -25.08 -3.21
N GLY A 227 36.67 -23.87 -2.81
CA GLY A 227 37.43 -22.64 -3.03
C GLY A 227 37.43 -22.19 -4.50
N GLU A 228 36.56 -22.76 -5.33
CA GLU A 228 36.44 -22.38 -6.74
C GLU A 228 35.70 -21.05 -6.89
N ALA A 229 36.33 -20.10 -7.61
CA ALA A 229 35.71 -18.83 -7.94
C ALA A 229 34.95 -18.93 -9.27
N VAL A 230 33.68 -18.52 -9.25
CA VAL A 230 32.83 -18.45 -10.44
C VAL A 230 32.26 -17.05 -10.63
N THR A 231 32.01 -16.67 -11.87
CA THR A 231 31.39 -15.40 -12.23
C THR A 231 29.89 -15.53 -12.42
N SER A 232 29.43 -16.70 -12.86
CA SER A 232 28.00 -16.94 -13.04
C SER A 232 27.60 -18.40 -12.80
N VAL A 233 26.32 -18.55 -12.39
CA VAL A 233 25.65 -19.84 -12.19
C VAL A 233 24.33 -19.80 -12.98
N ASP A 234 24.16 -20.67 -13.97
CA ASP A 234 22.93 -20.75 -14.75
C ASP A 234 22.10 -21.98 -14.33
N LEU A 235 20.93 -21.72 -13.75
CA LEU A 235 19.99 -22.70 -13.23
C LEU A 235 18.77 -22.92 -14.15
N ARG A 236 18.73 -22.31 -15.32
CA ARG A 236 17.59 -22.39 -16.24
C ARG A 236 17.37 -23.80 -16.81
N PHE A 237 18.39 -24.63 -16.79
CA PHE A 237 18.34 -26.00 -17.26
C PHE A 237 17.82 -26.93 -16.14
N ARG A 238 16.97 -27.91 -16.51
CA ARG A 238 16.34 -28.79 -15.52
C ARG A 238 17.32 -29.72 -14.82
N ASP A 239 18.23 -30.32 -15.59
CA ASP A 239 19.05 -31.45 -15.11
C ASP A 239 20.54 -31.10 -14.97
N GLN A 240 20.92 -29.86 -15.21
CA GLN A 240 22.32 -29.44 -15.15
C GLN A 240 22.43 -27.99 -14.64
N VAL A 241 23.55 -27.71 -14.00
CA VAL A 241 23.96 -26.36 -13.62
C VAL A 241 25.17 -26.01 -14.43
N VAL A 242 25.13 -24.86 -15.10
CA VAL A 242 26.26 -24.36 -15.87
C VAL A 242 27.00 -23.32 -15.04
N LEU A 243 28.27 -23.56 -14.76
CA LEU A 243 29.14 -22.67 -14.03
C LEU A 243 30.12 -21.99 -14.98
N GLN A 244 30.31 -20.69 -14.84
CA GLN A 244 31.33 -19.95 -15.55
C GLN A 244 32.47 -19.61 -14.60
N PRO A 245 33.67 -20.19 -14.77
CA PRO A 245 34.82 -19.92 -13.91
C PRO A 245 35.22 -18.45 -13.99
N ALA A 246 35.74 -17.93 -12.89
CA ALA A 246 36.43 -16.65 -12.90
C ALA A 246 37.78 -16.81 -13.62
N VAL A 247 38.01 -16.00 -14.62
CA VAL A 247 39.31 -15.96 -15.29
C VAL A 247 40.30 -15.28 -14.35
N LYS A 248 41.36 -15.98 -13.99
CA LYS A 248 42.44 -15.44 -13.17
C LYS A 248 43.29 -14.43 -13.94
#